data_566526b1b43bf039c9332233e802dc5e
#
_entry.id   566526b1b43bf039c9332233e802dc5e
#
_cell.length_a   1.000
_cell.length_b   1.000
_cell.length_c   1.000
_cell.angle_alpha   90.00
_cell.angle_beta   90.00
_cell.angle_gamma   90.00
#
_symmetry.space_group_name_H-M   'P 1'
#
loop_
_entity.id
_entity.type
_entity.pdbx_description
1 polymer ?
#
loop_
_entity_poly.entity_id
_entity_poly.type
_entity_poly.pdbx_seq_one_letter_code
_entity_poly.pdbx_strand_id
1 'polypeptide(L)'
;FLEQIEQFQAGKKARQLTAGILLNCYPFAATRIRFNGFGNLNHGSREVARAFHRLEQMRVVRLGYPVTLPTLPLLPDTGRFPLVQMVDTGLVNYFSGIRKELFASTDRNALFAGQIARHIVGQELADLNPPRFWVRNKNQSEALVDFVIPFEELLIPVVVRSGAPGRLRSLHQFV
;
A
#
# COMPACT_ATOMS: atom_id res chain seq x y z
N PHE A 1 8.67 -10.00 -17.70
CA PHE A 1 8.23 -8.93 -16.77
C PHE A 1 9.33 -7.88 -16.55
N LEU A 2 10.56 -8.27 -16.17
CA LEU A 2 11.69 -7.32 -16.05
C LEU A 2 12.08 -6.74 -17.41
N GLU A 3 12.00 -7.51 -18.49
CA GLU A 3 12.24 -7.05 -19.87
C GLU A 3 11.24 -5.97 -20.30
N GLN A 4 9.98 -6.04 -19.85
CA GLN A 4 9.00 -4.99 -20.12
C GLN A 4 9.34 -3.67 -19.42
N ILE A 5 9.99 -3.72 -18.25
CA ILE A 5 10.52 -2.52 -17.57
C ILE A 5 11.61 -1.86 -18.40
N GLU A 6 12.37 -2.64 -19.17
CA GLU A 6 13.43 -2.14 -20.02
C GLU A 6 12.91 -1.38 -21.26
N GLN A 7 11.71 -1.66 -21.72
CA GLN A 7 11.09 -0.99 -22.88
C GLN A 7 10.53 0.40 -22.54
N PHE A 8 10.22 0.68 -21.26
CA PHE A 8 9.79 2.01 -20.84
C PHE A 8 10.99 2.99 -20.88
N GLN A 9 10.93 3.95 -21.79
CA GLN A 9 11.94 4.95 -22.24
C GLN A 9 12.71 5.72 -21.14
N ALA A 10 13.26 5.04 -20.17
CA ALA A 10 14.11 5.64 -19.16
C ALA A 10 15.56 5.29 -19.45
N GLY A 11 16.48 6.21 -19.26
CA GLY A 11 17.91 5.92 -19.35
C GLY A 11 18.29 4.76 -18.39
N LYS A 12 19.39 4.06 -18.70
CA LYS A 12 19.88 2.87 -17.98
C LYS A 12 19.80 2.99 -16.44
N LYS A 13 20.21 4.14 -15.91
CA LYS A 13 20.18 4.46 -14.47
C LYS A 13 18.77 4.44 -13.87
N ALA A 14 17.81 5.01 -14.59
CA ALA A 14 16.42 5.06 -14.14
C ALA A 14 15.72 3.70 -14.20
N ARG A 15 16.08 2.86 -15.18
CA ARG A 15 15.60 1.46 -15.27
C ARG A 15 16.13 0.63 -14.12
N GLN A 16 17.44 0.70 -13.83
CA GLN A 16 18.05 0.01 -12.70
C GLN A 16 17.41 0.41 -11.36
N LEU A 17 17.15 1.70 -11.15
CA LEU A 17 16.47 2.18 -9.97
C LEU A 17 15.04 1.63 -9.88
N THR A 18 14.28 1.68 -10.97
CA THR A 18 12.89 1.19 -10.99
C THR A 18 12.83 -0.32 -10.70
N ALA A 19 13.73 -1.11 -11.28
CA ALA A 19 13.84 -2.53 -11.00
C ALA A 19 14.26 -2.80 -9.54
N GLY A 20 15.23 -2.06 -9.03
CA GLY A 20 15.66 -2.13 -7.63
C GLY A 20 14.54 -1.80 -6.65
N ILE A 21 13.75 -0.76 -6.93
CA ILE A 21 12.59 -0.42 -6.11
C ILE A 21 11.53 -1.52 -6.16
N LEU A 22 11.23 -2.06 -7.34
CA LEU A 22 10.26 -3.14 -7.48
C LEU A 22 10.64 -4.35 -6.62
N LEU A 23 11.88 -4.80 -6.69
CA LEU A 23 12.34 -5.94 -5.90
C LEU A 23 12.30 -5.69 -4.39
N ASN A 24 12.48 -4.44 -3.98
CA ASN A 24 12.46 -4.06 -2.56
C ASN A 24 11.09 -3.65 -2.04
N CYS A 25 10.05 -3.47 -2.88
CA CYS A 25 8.76 -2.97 -2.41
C CYS A 25 7.79 -4.05 -1.92
N TYR A 26 8.00 -5.32 -2.26
CA TYR A 26 7.11 -6.41 -1.86
C TYR A 26 6.92 -6.54 -0.34
N PRO A 27 7.97 -6.44 0.50
CA PRO A 27 7.81 -6.48 1.95
C PRO A 27 7.01 -5.29 2.52
N PHE A 28 6.83 -4.24 1.74
CA PHE A 28 6.08 -3.03 2.11
C PHE A 28 4.64 -3.02 1.57
N ALA A 29 4.16 -4.12 0.97
CA ALA A 29 2.78 -4.20 0.49
C ALA A 29 1.79 -3.85 1.61
N ALA A 30 0.78 -3.03 1.30
CA ALA A 30 -0.20 -2.46 2.24
C ALA A 30 0.41 -1.71 3.44
N THR A 31 1.61 -1.15 3.28
CA THR A 31 2.21 -0.26 4.28
C THR A 31 2.47 1.14 3.71
N ARG A 32 2.56 2.12 4.60
CA ARG A 32 2.95 3.48 4.24
C ARG A 32 4.46 3.54 4.02
N ILE A 33 4.87 4.17 2.93
CA ILE A 33 6.28 4.27 2.56
C ILE A 33 6.77 5.72 2.56
N ARG A 34 8.05 5.88 2.86
CA ARG A 34 8.78 7.13 2.62
C ARG A 34 9.64 6.95 1.38
N PHE A 35 9.63 7.93 0.49
CA PHE A 35 10.52 7.89 -0.68
C PHE A 35 11.97 8.15 -0.31
N ASN A 36 12.21 8.94 0.73
CA ASN A 36 13.56 9.17 1.24
C ASN A 36 14.10 7.92 1.94
N GLY A 37 15.26 7.44 1.50
CA GLY A 37 15.90 6.25 2.07
C GLY A 37 15.17 4.93 1.80
N PHE A 38 14.23 4.87 0.85
CA PHE A 38 13.50 3.65 0.54
C PHE A 38 14.44 2.52 0.13
N GLY A 39 14.28 1.35 0.77
CA GLY A 39 15.04 0.13 0.45
C GLY A 39 16.56 0.26 0.65
N ASN A 40 17.03 1.24 1.45
CA ASN A 40 18.45 1.58 1.61
C ASN A 40 19.17 1.89 0.29
N LEU A 41 18.39 2.28 -0.73
CA LEU A 41 18.94 2.70 -2.01
C LEU A 41 19.54 4.09 -1.88
N ASN A 42 20.76 4.28 -2.39
CA ASN A 42 21.45 5.58 -2.37
C ASN A 42 20.91 6.51 -3.47
N HIS A 43 19.62 6.84 -3.39
CA HIS A 43 18.91 7.70 -4.33
C HIS A 43 18.08 8.76 -3.63
N GLY A 44 17.98 9.93 -4.26
CA GLY A 44 17.17 11.04 -3.75
C GLY A 44 15.65 10.72 -3.77
N SER A 45 14.90 11.29 -2.82
CA SER A 45 13.45 11.07 -2.69
C SER A 45 12.67 11.33 -3.98
N ARG A 46 13.08 12.34 -4.78
CA ARG A 46 12.45 12.65 -6.08
C ARG A 46 12.68 11.58 -7.14
N GLU A 47 13.85 10.93 -7.13
CA GLU A 47 14.15 9.83 -8.06
C GLU A 47 13.34 8.59 -7.70
N VAL A 48 13.28 8.28 -6.40
CA VAL A 48 12.47 7.18 -5.86
C VAL A 48 10.99 7.39 -6.16
N ALA A 49 10.44 8.59 -5.91
CA ALA A 49 9.06 8.92 -6.23
C ALA A 49 8.76 8.72 -7.73
N ARG A 50 9.64 9.23 -8.61
CA ARG A 50 9.49 9.03 -10.07
C ARG A 50 9.51 7.55 -10.46
N ALA A 51 10.32 6.74 -9.79
CA ALA A 51 10.38 5.31 -10.07
C ALA A 51 9.10 4.59 -9.60
N PHE A 52 8.54 4.96 -8.44
CA PHE A 52 7.23 4.45 -8.00
C PHE A 52 6.11 4.85 -8.97
N HIS A 53 6.07 6.10 -9.44
CA HIS A 53 5.07 6.51 -10.43
C HIS A 53 5.21 5.76 -11.77
N ARG A 54 6.43 5.39 -12.19
CA ARG A 54 6.60 4.50 -13.36
C ARG A 54 6.00 3.13 -13.10
N LEU A 55 6.26 2.53 -11.93
CA LEU A 55 5.66 1.25 -11.56
C LEU A 55 4.13 1.33 -11.49
N GLU A 56 3.59 2.47 -11.08
CA GLU A 56 2.15 2.75 -11.09
C GLU A 56 1.60 2.85 -12.52
N GLN A 57 2.28 3.57 -13.42
CA GLN A 57 1.94 3.63 -14.84
C GLN A 57 1.98 2.24 -15.51
N MET A 58 2.91 1.39 -15.09
CA MET A 58 3.01 0.00 -15.53
C MET A 58 1.98 -0.92 -14.85
N ARG A 59 1.15 -0.39 -13.97
CA ARG A 59 0.14 -1.12 -13.20
C ARG A 59 0.70 -2.26 -12.34
N VAL A 60 1.92 -2.12 -11.86
CA VAL A 60 2.58 -3.10 -10.98
C VAL A 60 2.34 -2.77 -9.52
N VAL A 61 2.25 -1.48 -9.22
CA VAL A 61 1.88 -0.95 -7.91
C VAL A 61 0.77 0.07 -8.06
N ARG A 62 0.08 0.35 -6.96
CA ARG A 62 -0.83 1.49 -6.79
C ARG A 62 -0.38 2.26 -5.56
N LEU A 63 -0.36 3.59 -5.66
CA LEU A 63 -0.06 4.47 -4.54
C LEU A 63 -1.36 5.04 -3.98
N GLY A 64 -1.75 4.56 -2.80
CA GLY A 64 -2.89 5.10 -2.07
C GLY A 64 -2.47 6.27 -1.21
N TYR A 65 -2.94 7.49 -1.47
CA TYR A 65 -2.69 8.62 -0.59
C TYR A 65 -3.78 8.75 0.47
N PRO A 66 -3.42 9.19 1.70
CA PRO A 66 -4.39 9.34 2.77
C PRO A 66 -5.38 10.47 2.48
N VAL A 67 -6.55 10.35 3.06
CA VAL A 67 -7.48 11.44 3.26
C VAL A 67 -7.45 11.87 4.72
N THR A 68 -7.53 13.16 4.98
CA THR A 68 -7.51 13.71 6.35
C THR A 68 -8.89 14.18 6.80
N LEU A 69 -9.75 14.52 5.84
CA LEU A 69 -11.14 14.91 6.07
C LEU A 69 -12.06 13.79 5.57
N PRO A 70 -12.96 13.26 6.44
CA PRO A 70 -13.92 12.24 6.05
C PRO A 70 -15.15 12.88 5.39
N THR A 71 -14.94 13.57 4.27
CA THR A 71 -15.98 14.27 3.50
C THR A 71 -15.88 13.94 2.02
N LEU A 72 -17.01 13.93 1.33
CA LEU A 72 -17.05 13.83 -0.13
C LEU A 72 -16.87 15.19 -0.80
N PRO A 73 -16.16 15.28 -1.94
CA PRO A 73 -15.36 14.21 -2.54
C PRO A 73 -14.10 13.88 -1.71
N LEU A 74 -13.67 12.62 -1.73
CA LEU A 74 -12.43 12.19 -1.06
C LEU A 74 -11.20 12.81 -1.72
N LEU A 75 -10.63 13.83 -1.10
CA LEU A 75 -9.45 14.52 -1.61
C LEU A 75 -8.17 13.91 -0.98
N PRO A 76 -7.28 13.30 -1.80
CA PRO A 76 -6.05 12.72 -1.30
C PRO A 76 -5.04 13.80 -0.91
N ASP A 77 -4.42 13.64 0.24
CA ASP A 77 -3.29 14.48 0.68
C ASP A 77 -1.97 13.90 0.14
N THR A 78 -1.56 14.38 -1.04
CA THR A 78 -0.34 13.92 -1.71
C THR A 78 0.94 14.43 -1.04
N GLY A 79 0.87 15.33 -0.08
CA GLY A 79 1.99 15.76 0.76
C GLY A 79 2.38 14.73 1.82
N ARG A 80 1.52 13.72 2.04
CA ARG A 80 1.76 12.65 3.03
C ARG A 80 2.27 11.38 2.37
N PHE A 81 2.81 10.50 3.22
CA PHE A 81 3.35 9.21 2.79
C PHE A 81 2.26 8.30 2.25
N PRO A 82 2.38 7.84 0.99
CA PRO A 82 1.41 6.93 0.40
C PRO A 82 1.54 5.52 0.96
N LEU A 83 0.45 4.77 0.87
CA LEU A 83 0.40 3.33 1.03
C LEU A 83 0.72 2.68 -0.32
N VAL A 84 1.61 1.68 -0.31
CA VAL A 84 1.89 0.87 -1.50
C VAL A 84 0.96 -0.33 -1.54
N GLN A 85 0.20 -0.44 -2.61
CA GLN A 85 -0.60 -1.62 -2.93
C GLN A 85 0.01 -2.31 -4.14
N MET A 86 0.41 -3.58 -3.98
CA MET A 86 0.87 -4.40 -5.10
C MET A 86 -0.32 -4.92 -5.89
N VAL A 87 -0.12 -5.21 -7.17
CA VAL A 87 -1.21 -5.72 -8.02
C VAL A 87 -1.42 -7.23 -7.84
N ASP A 88 -0.41 -7.95 -7.39
CA ASP A 88 -0.45 -9.41 -7.27
C ASP A 88 0.01 -9.88 -5.88
N THR A 89 -0.91 -10.50 -5.13
CA THR A 89 -0.64 -11.07 -3.80
C THR A 89 0.27 -12.31 -3.87
N GLY A 90 0.22 -13.07 -4.96
CA GLY A 90 1.10 -14.22 -5.17
C GLY A 90 2.57 -13.80 -5.24
N LEU A 91 2.85 -12.70 -5.96
CA LEU A 91 4.19 -12.11 -6.01
C LEU A 91 4.61 -11.55 -4.64
N VAL A 92 3.70 -10.92 -3.90
CA VAL A 92 3.99 -10.45 -2.54
C VAL A 92 4.41 -11.62 -1.65
N ASN A 93 3.65 -12.70 -1.64
CA ASN A 93 3.94 -13.88 -0.84
C ASN A 93 5.26 -14.55 -1.25
N TYR A 94 5.55 -14.59 -2.56
CA TYR A 94 6.79 -15.16 -3.09
C TYR A 94 8.02 -14.36 -2.65
N PHE A 95 8.04 -13.05 -2.90
CA PHE A 95 9.19 -12.19 -2.62
C PHE A 95 9.33 -11.81 -1.14
N SER A 96 8.25 -11.87 -0.36
CA SER A 96 8.31 -11.68 1.11
C SER A 96 8.80 -12.92 1.86
N GLY A 97 9.07 -14.03 1.15
CA GLY A 97 9.58 -15.26 1.77
C GLY A 97 8.54 -16.09 2.53
N ILE A 98 7.29 -15.63 2.57
CA ILE A 98 6.20 -16.26 3.36
C ILE A 98 5.76 -17.61 2.76
N ARG A 99 6.15 -17.88 1.52
CA ARG A 99 5.74 -19.11 0.81
C ARG A 99 6.07 -20.41 1.58
N LYS A 100 7.24 -20.49 2.21
CA LYS A 100 7.63 -21.67 2.99
C LYS A 100 6.76 -21.80 4.24
N GLU A 101 6.43 -20.70 4.88
CA GLU A 101 5.59 -20.66 6.08
C GLU A 101 4.13 -21.00 5.75
N LEU A 102 3.62 -20.57 4.58
CA LEU A 102 2.29 -20.89 4.08
C LEU A 102 2.04 -22.40 3.95
N PHE A 103 3.06 -23.16 3.55
CA PHE A 103 2.96 -24.61 3.42
C PHE A 103 3.28 -25.36 4.72
N ALA A 104 4.03 -24.74 5.63
CA ALA A 104 4.49 -25.38 6.87
C ALA A 104 3.58 -25.06 8.08
N SER A 105 2.85 -23.96 8.06
CA SER A 105 2.06 -23.52 9.21
C SER A 105 0.67 -24.13 9.23
N THR A 106 0.29 -24.62 10.38
CA THR A 106 -1.10 -25.02 10.70
C THR A 106 -2.00 -23.85 11.05
N ASP A 107 -1.43 -22.73 11.47
CA ASP A 107 -2.18 -21.50 11.79
C ASP A 107 -2.12 -20.49 10.63
N ARG A 108 -3.09 -20.62 9.73
CA ARG A 108 -3.26 -19.70 8.60
C ARG A 108 -3.63 -18.27 9.05
N ASN A 109 -4.31 -18.13 10.18
CA ASN A 109 -4.70 -16.81 10.68
C ASN A 109 -3.49 -15.97 11.09
N ALA A 110 -2.47 -16.59 11.69
CA ALA A 110 -1.23 -15.91 12.01
C ALA A 110 -0.46 -15.44 10.77
N LEU A 111 -0.46 -16.25 9.70
CA LEU A 111 0.23 -15.93 8.43
C LEU A 111 -0.43 -14.77 7.67
N PHE A 112 -1.76 -14.76 7.66
CA PHE A 112 -2.52 -13.69 7.00
C PHE A 112 -2.82 -12.51 7.94
N ALA A 113 -2.17 -12.49 9.12
CA ALA A 113 -2.34 -11.41 10.09
C ALA A 113 -1.84 -10.06 9.54
N GLY A 114 -2.59 -9.02 9.82
CA GLY A 114 -2.16 -7.64 9.65
C GLY A 114 -1.92 -7.21 8.21
N GLN A 115 -0.66 -7.19 7.77
CA GLN A 115 -0.25 -6.61 6.50
C GLN A 115 -0.80 -7.34 5.27
N ILE A 116 -0.72 -8.68 5.24
CA ILE A 116 -1.19 -9.47 4.10
C ILE A 116 -2.71 -9.42 3.99
N ALA A 117 -3.42 -9.52 5.10
CA ALA A 117 -4.88 -9.36 5.10
C ALA A 117 -5.29 -7.99 4.53
N ARG A 118 -4.61 -6.91 4.95
CA ARG A 118 -4.82 -5.57 4.37
C ARG A 118 -4.52 -5.52 2.88
N HIS A 119 -3.43 -6.19 2.46
CA HIS A 119 -3.07 -6.24 1.05
C HIS A 119 -4.15 -6.91 0.21
N ILE A 120 -4.67 -8.06 0.65
CA ILE A 120 -5.73 -8.80 -0.05
C ILE A 120 -7.00 -7.94 -0.15
N VAL A 121 -7.45 -7.38 0.97
CA VAL A 121 -8.64 -6.50 0.98
C VAL A 121 -8.43 -5.28 0.07
N GLY A 122 -7.25 -4.66 0.12
CA GLY A 122 -6.92 -3.51 -0.73
C GLY A 122 -6.87 -3.87 -2.22
N GLN A 123 -6.48 -5.09 -2.57
CA GLN A 123 -6.49 -5.59 -3.95
C GLN A 123 -7.92 -5.74 -4.46
N GLU A 124 -8.80 -6.38 -3.69
CA GLU A 124 -10.22 -6.55 -4.03
C GLU A 124 -10.96 -5.20 -4.15
N LEU A 125 -10.68 -4.27 -3.25
CA LEU A 125 -11.29 -2.94 -3.27
C LEU A 125 -10.75 -2.03 -4.39
N ALA A 126 -9.59 -2.33 -4.94
CA ALA A 126 -8.92 -1.49 -5.92
C ALA A 126 -9.65 -1.43 -7.27
N ASP A 127 -10.49 -2.41 -7.58
CA ASP A 127 -11.31 -2.42 -8.79
C ASP A 127 -12.55 -1.52 -8.65
N LEU A 128 -13.00 -1.26 -7.41
CA LEU A 128 -14.14 -0.39 -7.13
C LEU A 128 -13.72 1.08 -7.10
N ASN A 129 -12.60 1.39 -6.45
CA ASN A 129 -12.09 2.75 -6.29
C ASN A 129 -10.58 2.73 -6.00
N PRO A 130 -9.83 3.79 -6.39
CA PRO A 130 -8.44 3.92 -5.96
C PRO A 130 -8.36 3.79 -4.43
N PRO A 131 -7.43 2.97 -3.89
CA PRO A 131 -7.35 2.75 -2.45
C PRO A 131 -7.10 4.07 -1.73
N ARG A 132 -8.02 4.45 -0.86
CA ARG A 132 -7.92 5.59 0.03
C ARG A 132 -7.93 5.07 1.45
N PHE A 133 -7.11 5.62 2.30
CA PHE A 133 -7.12 5.35 3.73
C PHE A 133 -7.24 6.68 4.48
N TRP A 134 -7.77 6.64 5.68
CA TRP A 134 -7.91 7.84 6.48
C TRP A 134 -6.86 7.89 7.58
N VAL A 135 -6.30 9.07 7.79
CA VAL A 135 -5.43 9.38 8.92
C VAL A 135 -5.91 10.64 9.61
N ARG A 136 -5.91 10.63 10.94
CA ARG A 136 -6.27 11.80 11.71
C ARG A 136 -5.27 12.94 11.48
N ASN A 137 -5.78 14.16 11.32
CA ASN A 137 -4.93 15.35 11.09
C ASN A 137 -4.34 15.96 12.38
N LYS A 138 -4.21 15.19 13.45
CA LYS A 138 -3.66 15.69 14.73
C LYS A 138 -2.35 15.00 15.08
N ASN A 139 -1.40 15.81 15.61
CA ASN A 139 -0.01 15.39 15.90
C ASN A 139 0.17 14.37 17.04
N GLN A 140 -0.88 13.93 17.73
CA GLN A 140 -0.74 13.18 18.98
C GLN A 140 -1.29 11.76 19.00
N SER A 141 -1.97 11.28 17.99
CA SER A 141 -2.35 9.86 17.86
C SER A 141 -2.60 9.50 16.42
N GLU A 142 -1.92 8.50 15.92
CA GLU A 142 -2.18 7.94 14.59
C GLU A 142 -3.46 7.09 14.63
N ALA A 143 -4.63 7.73 14.60
CA ALA A 143 -5.84 7.01 14.25
C ALA A 143 -5.81 6.75 12.75
N LEU A 144 -5.98 5.49 12.38
CA LEU A 144 -5.89 4.99 11.02
C LEU A 144 -7.12 4.16 10.72
N VAL A 145 -7.77 4.44 9.59
CA VAL A 145 -8.75 3.56 8.96
C VAL A 145 -8.10 3.01 7.69
N ASP A 146 -8.05 1.69 7.56
CA ASP A 146 -7.29 1.02 6.51
C ASP A 146 -7.78 1.35 5.10
N PHE A 147 -9.12 1.43 4.91
CA PHE A 147 -9.71 1.90 3.65
C PHE A 147 -10.95 2.75 3.91
N VAL A 148 -11.22 3.69 3.00
CA VAL A 148 -12.43 4.49 2.98
C VAL A 148 -13.05 4.35 1.60
N ILE A 149 -14.28 3.87 1.55
CA ILE A 149 -15.01 3.61 0.33
C ILE A 149 -16.15 4.61 0.22
N PRO A 150 -16.20 5.44 -0.83
CA PRO A 150 -17.39 6.21 -1.13
C PRO A 150 -18.48 5.30 -1.68
N PHE A 151 -19.66 5.36 -1.11
CA PHE A 151 -20.84 4.66 -1.58
C PHE A 151 -22.03 5.60 -1.50
N GLU A 152 -22.56 6.00 -2.65
CA GLU A 152 -23.56 7.06 -2.79
C GLU A 152 -23.09 8.36 -2.09
N GLU A 153 -23.83 8.85 -1.11
CA GLU A 153 -23.48 10.03 -0.31
C GLU A 153 -22.75 9.65 1.01
N LEU A 154 -22.46 8.38 1.21
CA LEU A 154 -21.85 7.86 2.43
C LEU A 154 -20.36 7.54 2.24
N LEU A 155 -19.63 7.59 3.34
CA LEU A 155 -18.26 7.09 3.43
C LEU A 155 -18.24 5.86 4.33
N ILE A 156 -17.85 4.73 3.77
CA ILE A 156 -17.74 3.45 4.50
C ILE A 156 -16.30 3.27 4.96
N PRO A 157 -16.01 3.39 6.27
CA PRO A 157 -14.71 3.09 6.80
C PRO A 157 -14.52 1.58 6.94
N VAL A 158 -13.39 1.07 6.45
CA VAL A 158 -13.02 -0.34 6.53
C VAL A 158 -11.76 -0.49 7.35
N VAL A 159 -11.82 -1.32 8.40
CA VAL A 159 -10.66 -1.68 9.22
C VAL A 159 -10.45 -3.18 9.11
N VAL A 160 -9.27 -3.57 8.64
CA VAL A 160 -8.91 -4.98 8.45
C VAL A 160 -8.24 -5.51 9.70
N ARG A 161 -8.76 -6.59 10.25
CA ARG A 161 -8.22 -7.28 11.42
C ARG A 161 -8.23 -8.78 11.17
N SER A 162 -7.21 -9.45 11.68
CA SER A 162 -7.15 -10.91 11.80
C SER A 162 -7.20 -11.28 13.28
N GLY A 163 -8.02 -12.26 13.64
CA GLY A 163 -8.21 -12.71 15.01
C GLY A 163 -9.39 -12.04 15.72
N ALA A 164 -9.40 -12.09 17.05
CA ALA A 164 -10.49 -11.56 17.87
C ALA A 164 -10.70 -10.04 17.64
N PRO A 165 -11.95 -9.57 17.60
CA PRO A 165 -12.21 -8.15 17.42
C PRO A 165 -11.63 -7.34 18.58
N GLY A 166 -10.66 -6.48 18.26
CA GLY A 166 -10.09 -5.54 19.21
C GLY A 166 -10.92 -4.26 19.36
N ARG A 167 -10.41 -3.30 20.13
CA ARG A 167 -11.05 -1.98 20.27
C ARG A 167 -10.97 -1.21 18.93
N LEU A 168 -12.13 -0.85 18.37
CA LEU A 168 -12.24 -0.14 17.08
C LEU A 168 -12.16 1.39 17.26
N ARG A 169 -11.20 1.86 18.06
CA ARG A 169 -11.04 3.28 18.39
C ARG A 169 -10.90 4.18 17.16
N SER A 170 -10.23 3.70 16.13
CA SER A 170 -10.06 4.49 14.89
C SER A 170 -11.37 4.70 14.15
N LEU A 171 -12.29 3.73 14.16
CA LEU A 171 -13.61 3.88 13.57
C LEU A 171 -14.45 4.93 14.33
N HIS A 172 -14.43 4.91 15.67
CA HIS A 172 -15.12 5.92 16.49
C HIS A 172 -14.57 7.34 16.33
N GLN A 173 -13.40 7.50 15.74
CA GLN A 173 -12.80 8.82 15.49
C GLN A 173 -12.98 9.29 14.06
N PHE A 174 -13.38 8.38 13.18
CA PHE A 174 -13.67 8.67 11.79
C PHE A 174 -15.08 9.25 11.62
N VAL A 175 -16.03 8.80 12.44
CA VAL A 175 -17.45 9.22 12.44
C VAL A 175 -17.64 10.57 13.12
#